data_c94ba44b32fb5b2804fa0a296836b40c
#
_entry.id   c94ba44b32fb5b2804fa0a296836b40c
#
_cell.length_a   1.000
_cell.length_b   1.000
_cell.length_c   1.000
_cell.angle_alpha   90.00
_cell.angle_beta   90.00
_cell.angle_gamma   90.00
#
_symmetry.space_group_name_H-M   'P 1'
#
loop_
_entity.id
_entity.type
_entity.pdbx_description
1 polymer ?
#
loop_
_entity_poly.entity_id
_entity_poly.type
_entity_poly.pdbx_seq_one_letter_code
_entity_poly.pdbx_strand_id
1 'polypeptide(L)'
;LVCLVGSEMCIRDREYTEPNLECLRNIMSQHQLDRIDKEILRILHMKGRLPVVELAKQVNLTTSPCSDRLKRLEKEGYITGYHAELCSEKLGLDVQVFIHIRLDQTSFSIFDKFAQAVELMPEVEECYSLSGDFDTMIKVRVKDMKAYQAFMATKLGTLPGVIQTRSEVVIEEHKKGFGVNPELLSTLK
;
A
#
# COMPACT_ATOMS: atom_id res chain seq x y z
N LEU A 1 -9.52 -29.01 2.31
CA LEU A 1 -9.39 -29.48 3.69
C LEU A 1 -7.92 -29.90 3.92
N VAL A 2 -7.08 -29.00 4.40
CA VAL A 2 -5.81 -29.38 5.01
C VAL A 2 -5.79 -28.73 6.37
N CYS A 3 -5.93 -29.57 7.39
CA CYS A 3 -5.85 -29.26 8.78
C CYS A 3 -4.39 -29.07 9.14
N LEU A 4 -3.96 -27.88 9.55
CA LEU A 4 -2.71 -27.68 10.29
C LEU A 4 -3.07 -27.52 11.76
N VAL A 5 -2.83 -28.58 12.50
CA VAL A 5 -2.90 -28.67 13.96
C VAL A 5 -1.67 -27.98 14.53
N GLY A 6 -1.89 -27.03 15.45
CA GLY A 6 -0.87 -26.61 16.41
C GLY A 6 -0.49 -25.13 16.39
N SER A 7 -1.39 -24.29 16.79
CA SER A 7 -1.23 -23.17 17.73
C SER A 7 -2.60 -22.50 17.85
N GLU A 8 -3.13 -22.50 19.07
CA GLU A 8 -4.42 -21.88 19.36
C GLU A 8 -4.32 -20.37 19.23
N MET A 9 -4.48 -19.88 18.02
CA MET A 9 -4.83 -18.50 17.78
C MET A 9 -6.35 -18.43 17.84
N CYS A 10 -6.89 -18.14 19.01
CA CYS A 10 -8.30 -17.83 19.20
C CYS A 10 -8.70 -16.66 18.33
N ILE A 11 -9.12 -16.97 17.10
CA ILE A 11 -9.99 -16.11 16.32
C ILE A 11 -11.40 -16.29 16.92
N ARG A 12 -11.59 -15.72 18.10
CA ARG A 12 -12.89 -15.67 18.72
C ARG A 12 -13.50 -14.32 18.41
N ASP A 13 -14.60 -14.37 17.67
CA ASP A 13 -15.63 -13.33 17.53
C ASP A 13 -15.16 -11.98 16.92
N ARG A 14 -14.61 -12.01 15.70
CA ARG A 14 -15.02 -10.96 14.75
C ARG A 14 -16.48 -11.24 14.44
N GLU A 15 -17.39 -10.35 14.85
CA GLU A 15 -18.62 -10.19 14.11
C GLU A 15 -18.18 -10.00 12.67
N TYR A 16 -18.39 -11.02 11.85
CA TYR A 16 -18.32 -10.90 10.41
C TYR A 16 -19.42 -9.90 10.08
N THR A 17 -19.08 -8.62 10.00
CA THR A 17 -19.82 -7.75 9.09
C THR A 17 -19.77 -8.49 7.78
N GLU A 18 -20.94 -8.94 7.32
CA GLU A 18 -21.10 -9.69 6.08
C GLU A 18 -20.19 -9.04 5.04
N PRO A 19 -19.32 -9.83 4.36
CA PRO A 19 -18.43 -9.25 3.36
C PRO A 19 -19.35 -8.50 2.40
N ASN A 20 -19.12 -7.20 2.28
CA ASN A 20 -19.94 -6.28 1.52
C ASN A 20 -20.32 -6.99 0.22
N LEU A 21 -21.60 -7.28 0.01
CA LEU A 21 -22.11 -8.01 -1.16
C LEU A 21 -21.64 -7.38 -2.47
N GLU A 22 -21.30 -6.08 -2.45
CA GLU A 22 -20.60 -5.39 -3.54
C GLU A 22 -19.17 -5.90 -3.75
N CYS A 23 -18.44 -6.22 -2.68
CA CYS A 23 -17.09 -6.79 -2.79
C CYS A 23 -17.15 -8.21 -3.39
N LEU A 24 -18.13 -9.03 -2.99
CA LEU A 24 -18.36 -10.36 -3.57
C LEU A 24 -18.88 -10.29 -5.02
N ARG A 25 -19.76 -9.32 -5.34
CA ARG A 25 -20.17 -9.06 -6.73
C ARG A 25 -19.01 -8.62 -7.60
N ASN A 26 -18.10 -7.78 -7.09
CA ASN A 26 -16.89 -7.37 -7.80
C ASN A 26 -15.92 -8.55 -8.01
N ILE A 27 -15.81 -9.48 -7.07
CA ILE A 27 -15.02 -10.70 -7.25
C ILE A 27 -15.62 -11.63 -8.31
N MET A 28 -16.94 -11.71 -8.39
CA MET A 28 -17.65 -12.58 -9.35
C MET A 28 -17.76 -11.97 -10.76
N SER A 29 -17.57 -10.66 -10.93
CA SER A 29 -17.57 -9.97 -12.23
C SER A 29 -16.18 -9.57 -12.71
N GLN A 30 -15.11 -10.21 -12.22
CA GLN A 30 -13.76 -9.95 -12.72
C GLN A 30 -13.72 -10.33 -14.21
N HIS A 31 -13.84 -9.32 -15.06
CA HIS A 31 -13.44 -9.47 -16.44
C HIS A 31 -11.97 -9.90 -16.47
N GLN A 32 -11.73 -11.08 -17.00
CA GLN A 32 -10.40 -11.62 -17.12
C GLN A 32 -9.59 -10.65 -17.99
N LEU A 33 -8.50 -10.08 -17.40
CA LEU A 33 -7.60 -9.16 -18.12
C LEU A 33 -7.05 -9.85 -19.36
N ASP A 34 -7.36 -9.31 -20.54
CA ASP A 34 -6.78 -9.82 -21.76
C ASP A 34 -5.31 -9.38 -21.94
N ARG A 35 -4.65 -9.88 -22.96
CA ARG A 35 -3.24 -9.56 -23.24
C ARG A 35 -3.01 -8.06 -23.38
N ILE A 36 -3.95 -7.35 -24.00
CA ILE A 36 -3.84 -5.92 -24.25
C ILE A 36 -4.01 -5.13 -22.96
N ASP A 37 -4.96 -5.53 -22.11
CA ASP A 37 -5.17 -4.91 -20.79
C ASP A 37 -3.92 -5.04 -19.92
N LYS A 38 -3.32 -6.23 -19.87
CA LYS A 38 -2.05 -6.47 -19.16
C LYS A 38 -0.93 -5.59 -19.69
N GLU A 39 -0.84 -5.39 -21.01
CA GLU A 39 0.16 -4.53 -21.62
C GLU A 39 -0.09 -3.04 -21.33
N ILE A 40 -1.34 -2.58 -21.32
CA ILE A 40 -1.72 -1.22 -20.89
C ILE A 40 -1.23 -0.99 -19.45
N LEU A 41 -1.55 -1.91 -18.53
CA LEU A 41 -1.14 -1.80 -17.14
C LEU A 41 0.39 -1.79 -16.99
N ARG A 42 1.10 -2.62 -17.75
CA ARG A 42 2.57 -2.66 -17.76
C ARG A 42 3.20 -1.33 -18.20
N ILE A 43 2.68 -0.76 -19.28
CA ILE A 43 3.19 0.52 -19.83
C ILE A 43 2.92 1.66 -18.83
N LEU A 44 1.71 1.74 -18.28
CA LEU A 44 1.35 2.78 -17.33
C LEU A 44 2.09 2.68 -16.01
N HIS A 45 2.36 1.46 -15.52
CA HIS A 45 3.18 1.25 -14.34
C HIS A 45 4.61 1.79 -14.52
N MET A 46 5.20 1.58 -15.70
CA MET A 46 6.57 2.02 -15.99
C MET A 46 6.69 3.51 -16.30
N LYS A 47 5.68 4.10 -16.95
CA LYS A 47 5.73 5.46 -17.47
C LYS A 47 4.82 6.46 -16.72
N GLY A 48 4.03 5.98 -15.77
CA GLY A 48 3.04 6.79 -15.10
C GLY A 48 1.96 7.29 -16.06
N ARG A 49 1.73 8.60 -16.12
CA ARG A 49 0.74 9.19 -16.99
C ARG A 49 1.27 9.34 -18.42
N LEU A 50 0.61 8.69 -19.38
CA LEU A 50 0.91 8.75 -20.79
C LEU A 50 -0.33 9.24 -21.57
N PRO A 51 -0.19 10.12 -22.60
CA PRO A 51 -1.30 10.49 -23.47
C PRO A 51 -1.91 9.25 -24.13
N VAL A 52 -3.25 9.17 -24.18
CA VAL A 52 -3.97 8.00 -24.74
C VAL A 52 -3.56 7.69 -26.17
N VAL A 53 -3.24 8.72 -26.98
CA VAL A 53 -2.75 8.56 -28.35
C VAL A 53 -1.42 7.79 -28.40
N GLU A 54 -0.54 8.08 -27.47
CA GLU A 54 0.77 7.40 -27.33
C GLU A 54 0.63 5.99 -26.81
N LEU A 55 -0.24 5.79 -25.81
CA LEU A 55 -0.57 4.48 -25.27
C LEU A 55 -1.16 3.57 -26.35
N ALA A 56 -2.11 4.08 -27.14
CA ALA A 56 -2.76 3.35 -28.23
C ALA A 56 -1.74 2.85 -29.27
N LYS A 57 -0.77 3.67 -29.64
CA LYS A 57 0.32 3.27 -30.55
C LYS A 57 1.14 2.10 -29.97
N GLN A 58 1.46 2.14 -28.66
CA GLN A 58 2.28 1.12 -28.02
C GLN A 58 1.57 -0.23 -27.90
N VAL A 59 0.24 -0.23 -27.77
CA VAL A 59 -0.58 -1.46 -27.69
C VAL A 59 -1.21 -1.85 -29.04
N ASN A 60 -0.81 -1.21 -30.15
CA ASN A 60 -1.32 -1.46 -31.49
C ASN A 60 -2.86 -1.34 -31.60
N LEU A 61 -3.42 -0.31 -30.97
CA LEU A 61 -4.84 0.04 -31.08
C LEU A 61 -5.03 1.44 -31.67
N THR A 62 -6.25 1.71 -32.12
CA THR A 62 -6.71 3.10 -32.35
C THR A 62 -7.06 3.77 -31.03
N THR A 63 -7.16 5.09 -31.02
CA THR A 63 -7.33 5.88 -29.78
C THR A 63 -8.62 5.56 -29.04
N SER A 64 -9.74 5.36 -29.80
CA SER A 64 -11.05 5.10 -29.16
C SER A 64 -11.08 3.81 -28.35
N PRO A 65 -10.79 2.61 -28.90
CA PRO A 65 -10.81 1.37 -28.13
C PRO A 65 -9.75 1.35 -27.01
N CYS A 66 -8.62 2.04 -27.19
CA CYS A 66 -7.65 2.20 -26.11
C CYS A 66 -8.21 3.04 -24.96
N SER A 67 -8.89 4.15 -25.26
CA SER A 67 -9.55 4.99 -24.27
C SER A 67 -10.65 4.23 -23.50
N ASP A 68 -11.45 3.43 -24.20
CA ASP A 68 -12.53 2.67 -23.59
C ASP A 68 -11.99 1.59 -22.62
N ARG A 69 -10.90 0.91 -23.01
CA ARG A 69 -10.20 -0.03 -22.14
C ARG A 69 -9.61 0.66 -20.91
N LEU A 70 -8.95 1.78 -21.09
CA LEU A 70 -8.36 2.56 -19.98
C LEU A 70 -9.43 2.97 -18.98
N LYS A 71 -10.54 3.56 -19.43
CA LYS A 71 -11.68 3.92 -18.58
C LYS A 71 -12.28 2.72 -17.83
N ARG A 72 -12.34 1.57 -18.51
CA ARG A 72 -12.79 0.34 -17.86
C ARG A 72 -11.83 -0.10 -16.75
N LEU A 73 -10.51 -0.13 -16.99
CA LEU A 73 -9.50 -0.51 -16.00
C LEU A 73 -9.50 0.43 -14.79
N GLU A 74 -9.74 1.72 -15.01
CA GLU A 74 -9.91 2.71 -13.94
C GLU A 74 -11.21 2.45 -13.16
N LYS A 75 -12.33 2.26 -13.85
CA LYS A 75 -13.65 2.00 -13.22
C LYS A 75 -13.69 0.70 -12.43
N GLU A 76 -13.03 -0.34 -12.93
CA GLU A 76 -12.95 -1.66 -12.29
C GLU A 76 -11.90 -1.70 -11.16
N GLY A 77 -11.14 -0.59 -10.94
CA GLY A 77 -10.17 -0.45 -9.86
C GLY A 77 -8.83 -1.15 -10.09
N TYR A 78 -8.55 -1.63 -11.30
CA TYR A 78 -7.20 -2.11 -11.65
C TYR A 78 -6.17 -0.98 -11.64
N ILE A 79 -6.60 0.23 -11.97
CA ILE A 79 -5.84 1.46 -11.84
C ILE A 79 -6.48 2.28 -10.73
N THR A 80 -5.80 2.41 -9.61
CA THR A 80 -6.27 3.13 -8.42
C THR A 80 -5.89 4.61 -8.44
N GLY A 81 -4.92 4.99 -9.29
CA GLY A 81 -4.48 6.36 -9.41
C GLY A 81 -3.20 6.50 -10.23
N TYR A 82 -2.82 7.75 -10.47
CA TYR A 82 -1.59 8.14 -11.15
C TYR A 82 -0.81 9.07 -10.23
N HIS A 83 0.39 8.70 -9.88
CA HIS A 83 1.23 9.46 -8.95
C HIS A 83 2.55 9.85 -9.59
N ALA A 84 3.01 11.07 -9.31
CA ALA A 84 4.35 11.47 -9.66
C ALA A 84 5.34 10.91 -8.63
N GLU A 85 6.44 10.33 -9.10
CA GLU A 85 7.56 10.02 -8.24
C GLU A 85 8.35 11.29 -7.92
N LEU A 86 8.54 11.55 -6.63
CA LEU A 86 9.30 12.70 -6.16
C LEU A 86 10.70 12.24 -5.69
N CYS A 87 11.71 13.01 -6.05
CA CYS A 87 13.09 12.78 -5.59
C CYS A 87 13.25 13.33 -4.17
N SER A 88 13.28 12.45 -3.18
CA SER A 88 13.38 12.81 -1.76
C SER A 88 14.65 13.62 -1.45
N GLU A 89 15.78 13.26 -2.06
CA GLU A 89 17.06 13.95 -1.87
C GLU A 89 16.98 15.42 -2.34
N LYS A 90 16.36 15.66 -3.51
CA LYS A 90 16.16 17.04 -4.01
C LYS A 90 15.20 17.86 -3.16
N LEU A 91 14.34 17.20 -2.41
CA LEU A 91 13.41 17.82 -1.46
C LEU A 91 14.02 17.96 -0.06
N GLY A 92 15.25 17.47 0.16
CA GLY A 92 15.92 17.49 1.46
C GLY A 92 15.27 16.57 2.49
N LEU A 93 14.69 15.46 2.05
CA LEU A 93 14.05 14.44 2.88
C LEU A 93 14.90 13.16 2.85
N ASP A 94 16.09 13.22 3.45
CA ASP A 94 17.15 12.23 3.25
C ASP A 94 17.05 11.03 4.20
N VAL A 95 16.30 11.15 5.31
CA VAL A 95 16.24 10.11 6.33
C VAL A 95 14.94 9.33 6.21
N GLN A 96 15.05 8.04 5.90
CA GLN A 96 13.96 7.07 5.89
C GLN A 96 14.14 6.08 7.04
N VAL A 97 13.07 5.82 7.78
CA VAL A 97 13.08 4.93 8.94
C VAL A 97 11.89 4.00 8.90
N PHE A 98 12.11 2.71 9.11
CA PHE A 98 11.06 1.77 9.45
C PHE A 98 10.91 1.69 10.96
N ILE A 99 9.69 1.83 11.45
CA ILE A 99 9.40 1.78 12.90
C ILE A 99 8.39 0.68 13.14
N HIS A 100 8.82 -0.34 13.85
CA HIS A 100 7.98 -1.40 14.34
C HIS A 100 7.36 -0.96 15.67
N ILE A 101 6.07 -1.16 15.83
CA ILE A 101 5.29 -0.65 16.96
C ILE A 101 4.49 -1.80 17.55
N ARG A 102 4.60 -1.95 18.87
CA ARG A 102 3.72 -2.81 19.66
C ARG A 102 2.69 -1.95 20.35
N LEU A 103 1.44 -2.34 20.20
CA LEU A 103 0.30 -1.65 20.80
C LEU A 103 -0.22 -2.42 22.01
N ASP A 104 -0.83 -1.72 22.94
CA ASP A 104 -1.58 -2.33 24.03
C ASP A 104 -2.85 -2.98 23.46
N GLN A 105 -2.91 -4.31 23.56
CA GLN A 105 -4.00 -5.11 22.97
C GLN A 105 -5.27 -5.13 23.84
N THR A 106 -5.35 -4.33 24.90
CA THR A 106 -6.48 -4.34 25.83
C THR A 106 -7.80 -3.86 25.21
N SER A 107 -7.76 -3.20 24.02
CA SER A 107 -8.96 -2.69 23.35
C SER A 107 -8.78 -2.58 21.85
N PHE A 108 -9.72 -3.14 21.07
CA PHE A 108 -9.78 -2.96 19.61
C PHE A 108 -9.80 -1.47 19.17
N SER A 109 -10.40 -0.61 19.99
CA SER A 109 -10.45 0.82 19.72
C SER A 109 -9.07 1.51 19.67
N ILE A 110 -8.03 0.89 20.21
CA ILE A 110 -6.66 1.42 20.17
C ILE A 110 -6.08 1.33 18.77
N PHE A 111 -6.29 0.22 18.07
CA PHE A 111 -5.83 0.05 16.68
C PHE A 111 -6.46 1.09 15.75
N ASP A 112 -7.77 1.30 15.85
CA ASP A 112 -8.48 2.28 15.02
C ASP A 112 -8.01 3.71 15.31
N LYS A 113 -7.86 4.07 16.60
CA LYS A 113 -7.35 5.38 17.00
C LYS A 113 -5.91 5.60 16.55
N PHE A 114 -5.07 4.57 16.65
CA PHE A 114 -3.71 4.62 16.16
C PHE A 114 -3.68 4.85 14.64
N ALA A 115 -4.44 4.06 13.87
CA ALA A 115 -4.51 4.18 12.41
C ALA A 115 -4.98 5.56 11.97
N GLN A 116 -6.05 6.09 12.59
CA GLN A 116 -6.54 7.44 12.32
C GLN A 116 -5.52 8.53 12.64
N ALA A 117 -4.78 8.39 13.74
CA ALA A 117 -3.76 9.36 14.11
C ALA A 117 -2.57 9.33 13.16
N VAL A 118 -2.14 8.14 12.72
CA VAL A 118 -1.04 7.94 11.76
C VAL A 118 -1.41 8.51 10.39
N GLU A 119 -2.66 8.37 9.94
CA GLU A 119 -3.14 8.90 8.66
C GLU A 119 -2.97 10.44 8.57
N LEU A 120 -3.02 11.13 9.70
CA LEU A 120 -2.86 12.59 9.77
C LEU A 120 -1.40 13.04 9.85
N MET A 121 -0.43 12.11 9.91
CA MET A 121 0.99 12.42 10.04
C MET A 121 1.67 12.48 8.67
N PRO A 122 2.05 13.68 8.17
CA PRO A 122 2.65 13.80 6.85
C PRO A 122 4.04 13.17 6.74
N GLU A 123 4.72 12.90 7.85
CA GLU A 123 6.00 12.18 7.87
C GLU A 123 5.84 10.69 7.62
N VAL A 124 4.63 10.13 7.82
CA VAL A 124 4.36 8.71 7.60
C VAL A 124 3.95 8.49 6.15
N GLU A 125 4.78 7.77 5.41
CA GLU A 125 4.53 7.42 4.01
C GLU A 125 3.63 6.18 3.89
N GLU A 126 3.81 5.20 4.79
CA GLU A 126 3.15 3.89 4.73
C GLU A 126 2.90 3.36 6.14
N CYS A 127 1.80 2.62 6.32
CA CYS A 127 1.45 1.97 7.58
C CYS A 127 0.88 0.57 7.31
N TYR A 128 1.42 -0.44 7.97
CA TYR A 128 1.06 -1.84 7.79
C TYR A 128 0.75 -2.50 9.12
N SER A 129 -0.33 -3.28 9.19
CA SER A 129 -0.55 -4.22 10.29
C SER A 129 0.24 -5.50 10.02
N LEU A 130 0.90 -6.02 11.03
CA LEU A 130 1.77 -7.19 10.94
C LEU A 130 1.21 -8.35 11.75
N SER A 131 1.53 -9.57 11.31
CA SER A 131 1.35 -10.78 12.09
C SER A 131 2.71 -11.20 12.66
N GLY A 132 2.98 -10.89 13.92
CA GLY A 132 4.27 -11.20 14.54
C GLY A 132 4.45 -10.55 15.90
N ASP A 133 5.70 -10.35 16.31
CA ASP A 133 6.05 -9.75 17.62
C ASP A 133 5.63 -8.29 17.74
N PHE A 134 5.53 -7.58 16.64
CA PHE A 134 5.04 -6.21 16.55
C PHE A 134 3.72 -6.20 15.79
N ASP A 135 2.81 -5.33 16.21
CA ASP A 135 1.46 -5.24 15.64
C ASP A 135 1.41 -4.39 14.38
N THR A 136 2.28 -3.40 14.28
CA THR A 136 2.28 -2.42 13.18
C THR A 136 3.70 -2.05 12.79
N MET A 137 3.90 -1.76 11.50
CA MET A 137 5.10 -1.12 10.96
C MET A 137 4.68 0.14 10.22
N ILE A 138 5.39 1.24 10.47
CA ILE A 138 5.27 2.47 9.70
C ILE A 138 6.58 2.80 8.99
N LYS A 139 6.48 3.38 7.81
CA LYS A 139 7.59 3.94 7.05
C LYS A 139 7.53 5.46 7.18
N VAL A 140 8.56 6.02 7.76
CA VAL A 140 8.66 7.45 8.06
C VAL A 140 9.76 8.08 7.23
N ARG A 141 9.50 9.28 6.70
CA ARG A 141 10.49 10.08 6.00
C ARG A 141 10.60 11.47 6.62
N VAL A 142 11.83 11.87 6.90
CA VAL A 142 12.14 13.16 7.53
C VAL A 142 13.43 13.73 6.92
N LYS A 143 13.68 15.02 7.17
CA LYS A 143 14.85 15.69 6.59
C LYS A 143 16.20 15.27 7.22
N ASP A 144 16.22 15.01 8.53
CA ASP A 144 17.43 14.69 9.28
C ASP A 144 17.12 13.92 10.57
N MET A 145 18.15 13.43 11.25
CA MET A 145 18.01 12.69 12.50
C MET A 145 17.44 13.53 13.65
N LYS A 146 17.60 14.86 13.62
CA LYS A 146 17.01 15.75 14.62
C LYS A 146 15.48 15.83 14.43
N ALA A 147 15.02 15.92 13.20
CA ALA A 147 13.60 15.85 12.86
C ALA A 147 12.99 14.49 13.25
N TYR A 148 13.75 13.38 13.03
CA TYR A 148 13.34 12.06 13.48
C TYR A 148 13.18 11.99 15.01
N GLN A 149 14.14 12.48 15.77
CA GLN A 149 14.04 12.52 17.23
C GLN A 149 12.84 13.35 17.71
N ALA A 150 12.59 14.48 17.06
CA ALA A 150 11.41 15.31 17.36
C ALA A 150 10.09 14.55 17.04
N PHE A 151 10.02 13.88 15.89
CA PHE A 151 8.86 13.05 15.51
C PHE A 151 8.59 11.96 16.56
N MET A 152 9.61 11.23 16.98
CA MET A 152 9.49 10.20 18.02
C MET A 152 8.96 10.75 19.34
N ALA A 153 9.52 11.89 19.80
CA ALA A 153 9.17 12.46 21.10
C ALA A 153 7.80 13.15 21.13
N THR A 154 7.45 13.85 20.05
CA THR A 154 6.27 14.75 20.06
C THR A 154 5.05 14.17 19.36
N LYS A 155 5.23 13.20 18.46
CA LYS A 155 4.14 12.61 17.69
C LYS A 155 3.95 11.14 18.06
N LEU A 156 4.88 10.29 17.72
CA LEU A 156 4.70 8.85 17.89
C LEU A 156 4.63 8.44 19.39
N GLY A 157 5.50 8.99 20.22
CA GLY A 157 5.54 8.67 21.65
C GLY A 157 4.35 9.19 22.45
N THR A 158 3.52 10.05 21.86
CA THR A 158 2.29 10.57 22.48
C THR A 158 1.03 9.81 22.06
N LEU A 159 1.15 8.88 21.08
CA LEU A 159 0.00 8.11 20.64
C LEU A 159 -0.48 7.14 21.71
N PRO A 160 -1.80 7.04 21.90
CA PRO A 160 -2.37 6.10 22.87
C PRO A 160 -2.07 4.65 22.46
N GLY A 161 -1.74 3.84 23.45
CA GLY A 161 -1.53 2.42 23.24
C GLY A 161 -0.14 2.01 22.74
N VAL A 162 0.75 2.92 22.43
CA VAL A 162 2.14 2.58 22.05
C VAL A 162 2.92 2.16 23.30
N ILE A 163 3.29 0.88 23.37
CA ILE A 163 4.03 0.32 24.53
C ILE A 163 5.51 0.06 24.20
N GLN A 164 5.82 -0.23 22.94
CA GLN A 164 7.19 -0.48 22.50
C GLN A 164 7.38 -0.06 21.05
N THR A 165 8.54 0.48 20.76
CA THR A 165 8.96 0.80 19.39
C THR A 165 10.35 0.25 19.12
N ARG A 166 10.59 -0.17 17.87
CA ARG A 166 11.91 -0.54 17.35
C ARG A 166 12.09 0.16 16.01
N SER A 167 13.15 0.94 15.89
CA SER A 167 13.42 1.75 14.71
C SER A 167 14.63 1.21 13.94
N GLU A 168 14.49 1.19 12.62
CA GLU A 168 15.54 0.76 11.69
C GLU A 168 15.72 1.85 10.63
N VAL A 169 16.85 2.55 10.70
CA VAL A 169 17.20 3.59 9.73
C VAL A 169 17.66 2.92 8.44
N VAL A 170 17.10 3.32 7.32
CA VAL A 170 17.52 2.83 6.00
C VAL A 170 18.87 3.47 5.65
N ILE A 171 19.87 2.63 5.43
CA ILE A 171 21.21 3.06 5.03
C ILE A 171 21.26 3.24 3.51
N GLU A 172 20.66 2.30 2.76
CA GLU A 172 20.66 2.30 1.30
C GLU A 172 19.39 1.61 0.78
N GLU A 173 18.78 2.18 -0.23
CA GLU A 173 17.64 1.59 -0.93
C GLU A 173 18.09 0.92 -2.22
N HIS A 174 18.23 -0.41 -2.21
CA HIS A 174 18.70 -1.17 -3.38
C HIS A 174 17.63 -1.32 -4.49
N LYS A 175 16.36 -1.24 -4.14
CA LYS A 175 15.25 -1.36 -5.09
C LYS A 175 14.05 -0.57 -4.61
N LYS A 176 13.59 0.34 -5.44
CA LYS A 176 12.35 1.08 -5.23
C LYS A 176 11.23 0.47 -6.08
N GLY A 177 10.13 0.13 -5.45
CA GLY A 177 8.95 -0.43 -6.11
C GLY A 177 7.79 0.56 -6.12
N PHE A 178 6.98 0.51 -7.18
CA PHE A 178 5.77 1.32 -7.32
C PHE A 178 4.52 0.43 -7.26
N GLY A 179 4.31 -0.24 -6.12
CA GLY A 179 3.19 -1.17 -5.96
C GLY A 179 3.45 -2.54 -6.60
N VAL A 180 2.41 -3.14 -7.17
CA VAL A 180 2.48 -4.49 -7.75
C VAL A 180 3.26 -4.49 -9.05
N ASN A 181 4.31 -5.31 -9.15
CA ASN A 181 5.06 -5.48 -10.40
C ASN A 181 4.15 -6.13 -11.47
N PRO A 182 3.87 -5.44 -12.61
CA PRO A 182 2.98 -5.98 -13.63
C PRO A 182 3.52 -7.22 -14.35
N GLU A 183 4.79 -7.56 -14.22
CA GLU A 183 5.31 -8.84 -14.74
C GLU A 183 4.65 -10.04 -14.05
N LEU A 184 4.21 -9.88 -12.81
CA LEU A 184 3.43 -10.90 -12.09
C LEU A 184 2.08 -11.16 -12.75
N LEU A 185 1.54 -10.23 -13.54
CA LEU A 185 0.28 -10.44 -14.29
C LEU A 185 0.40 -11.57 -15.32
N SER A 186 1.60 -11.90 -15.76
CA SER A 186 1.82 -13.03 -16.67
C SER A 186 1.63 -14.39 -15.97
N THR A 187 1.74 -14.43 -14.64
CA THR A 187 1.59 -15.65 -13.82
C THR A 187 0.15 -15.89 -13.38
N LEU A 188 -0.71 -14.87 -13.49
CA LEU A 188 -2.14 -14.98 -13.17
C LEU A 188 -2.86 -15.68 -14.33
N LYS A 189 -3.38 -16.88 -14.06
CA LYS A 189 -4.20 -17.68 -14.98
C LYS A 189 -5.63 -17.19 -14.99
#